data_719aacdff96b056c5934f68422e520d3
#
_entry.id   719aacdff96b056c5934f68422e520d3
#
_cell.length_a   1.000
_cell.length_b   1.000
_cell.length_c   1.000
_cell.angle_alpha   90.00
_cell.angle_beta   90.00
_cell.angle_gamma   90.00
#
_symmetry.space_group_name_H-M   'P 1'
#
loop_
_entity.id
_entity.type
_entity.pdbx_description
1 polymer ?
#
loop_
_entity_poly.entity_id
_entity_poly.type
_entity_poly.pdbx_seq_one_letter_code
_entity_poly.pdbx_strand_id
1 'polypeptide(L)'
;MESNSQKQTWETYGQSWSEVDAEKRIKIFEQCLHPDCVYTDPLMQVTGYDHLSGYMAELQKNIPGVKFIVTDFKNHHDRSIAHWDMVDGNGNLIFPGASYGVYGADGRLTQMNGFFEPPNAG
;
A
#
# COMPACT_ATOMS: atom_id res chain seq x y z
N MET A 1 -4.47 21.66 0.84
CA MET A 1 -5.12 21.07 1.10
C MET A 1 -5.45 19.71 0.59
N GLU A 2 -6.24 19.51 -0.44
CA GLU A 2 -6.57 18.16 -0.86
C GLU A 2 -5.35 17.33 -1.21
N SER A 3 -4.37 17.93 -1.90
CA SER A 3 -3.20 17.17 -2.30
C SER A 3 -2.40 16.68 -1.10
N ASN A 4 -2.32 17.50 -0.04
CA ASN A 4 -1.64 17.06 1.19
C ASN A 4 -2.42 15.97 1.90
N SER A 5 -3.76 16.05 1.87
CA SER A 5 -4.59 15.03 2.49
C SER A 5 -4.40 13.67 1.83
N GLN A 6 -4.36 13.64 0.50
CA GLN A 6 -4.15 12.39 -0.21
C GLN A 6 -2.76 11.82 0.04
N LYS A 7 -1.75 12.67 0.12
CA LYS A 7 -0.40 12.23 0.43
C LYS A 7 -0.35 11.60 1.82
N GLN A 8 -0.99 12.25 2.81
CA GLN A 8 -1.06 11.70 4.15
C GLN A 8 -1.80 10.38 4.18
N THR A 9 -2.91 10.29 3.46
CA THR A 9 -3.67 9.05 3.36
C THR A 9 -2.82 7.93 2.78
N TRP A 10 -2.07 8.24 1.72
CA TRP A 10 -1.18 7.25 1.11
C TRP A 10 -0.07 6.82 2.06
N GLU A 11 0.50 7.77 2.80
CA GLU A 11 1.56 7.46 3.76
C GLU A 11 1.03 6.60 4.90
N THR A 12 -0.18 6.89 5.37
CA THR A 12 -0.81 6.09 6.41
C THR A 12 -1.05 4.66 5.91
N TYR A 13 -1.56 4.54 4.69
CA TYR A 13 -1.74 3.24 4.07
C TYR A 13 -0.40 2.49 3.97
N GLY A 14 0.66 3.20 3.58
CA GLY A 14 1.99 2.59 3.48
C GLY A 14 2.47 1.99 4.77
N GLN A 15 2.14 2.62 5.91
CA GLN A 15 2.53 2.11 7.22
C GLN A 15 1.91 0.74 7.51
N SER A 16 0.74 0.45 6.96
CA SER A 16 0.06 -0.81 7.21
C SER A 16 0.87 -2.01 6.71
N TRP A 17 1.67 -1.80 5.65
CA TRP A 17 2.50 -2.87 5.11
C TRP A 17 3.63 -3.28 6.06
N SER A 18 3.96 -2.42 7.03
CA SER A 18 5.01 -2.70 8.01
C SER A 18 4.45 -3.05 9.39
N GLU A 19 3.15 -2.89 9.58
CA GLU A 19 2.52 -3.16 10.87
C GLU A 19 2.29 -4.67 11.03
N VAL A 20 2.96 -5.28 12.01
CA VAL A 20 2.89 -6.73 12.19
C VAL A 20 1.71 -7.18 13.05
N ASP A 21 1.10 -6.27 13.82
CA ASP A 21 -0.05 -6.59 14.63
C ASP A 21 -1.32 -6.43 13.80
N ALA A 22 -2.08 -7.52 13.63
CA ALA A 22 -3.25 -7.52 12.75
C ALA A 22 -4.34 -6.54 13.23
N GLU A 23 -4.54 -6.42 14.53
CA GLU A 23 -5.55 -5.49 15.05
C GLU A 23 -5.17 -4.05 14.78
N LYS A 24 -3.90 -3.71 14.98
CA LYS A 24 -3.42 -2.36 14.68
C LYS A 24 -3.48 -2.08 13.19
N ARG A 25 -3.21 -3.09 12.37
CA ARG A 25 -3.26 -2.94 10.91
C ARG A 25 -4.69 -2.58 10.48
N ILE A 26 -5.69 -3.25 11.03
CA ILE A 26 -7.09 -2.95 10.70
C ILE A 26 -7.44 -1.52 11.12
N LYS A 27 -6.95 -1.06 12.26
CA LYS A 27 -7.20 0.32 12.69
C LYS A 27 -6.57 1.33 11.73
N ILE A 28 -5.40 1.01 11.20
CA ILE A 28 -4.78 1.85 10.16
C ILE A 28 -5.67 1.87 8.91
N PHE A 29 -6.16 0.70 8.49
CA PHE A 29 -7.05 0.61 7.32
C PHE A 29 -8.27 1.51 7.49
N GLU A 30 -8.87 1.51 8.67
CA GLU A 30 -10.07 2.32 8.91
C GLU A 30 -9.82 3.81 8.68
N GLN A 31 -8.60 4.27 8.85
CA GLN A 31 -8.23 5.66 8.65
C GLN A 31 -8.01 6.01 7.19
N CYS A 32 -7.62 5.06 6.35
CA CYS A 32 -7.12 5.38 5.02
C CYS A 32 -7.77 4.58 3.88
N LEU A 33 -8.49 3.51 4.18
CA LEU A 33 -9.07 2.63 3.15
C LEU A 33 -10.57 2.51 3.33
N HIS A 34 -11.28 2.52 2.21
CA HIS A 34 -12.70 2.18 2.20
C HIS A 34 -12.85 0.69 2.55
N PRO A 35 -13.91 0.30 3.31
CA PRO A 35 -14.09 -1.11 3.67
C PRO A 35 -14.16 -2.08 2.50
N ASP A 36 -14.63 -1.60 1.34
CA ASP A 36 -14.74 -2.42 0.13
C ASP A 36 -13.60 -2.17 -0.85
N CYS A 37 -12.48 -1.62 -0.38
CA CYS A 37 -11.36 -1.32 -1.24
C CYS A 37 -10.85 -2.55 -1.97
N VAL A 38 -10.29 -2.33 -3.17
CA VAL A 38 -9.70 -3.39 -3.98
C VAL A 38 -8.22 -3.11 -4.15
N TYR A 39 -7.40 -4.07 -3.81
CA TYR A 39 -5.96 -4.02 -4.02
C TYR A 39 -5.58 -5.01 -5.12
N THR A 40 -4.80 -4.54 -6.07
CA THR A 40 -4.36 -5.37 -7.19
C THR A 40 -2.87 -5.15 -7.42
N ASP A 41 -2.12 -6.23 -7.58
CA ASP A 41 -0.73 -6.14 -8.02
C ASP A 41 -0.47 -7.32 -8.99
N PRO A 42 0.75 -7.46 -9.52
CA PRO A 42 1.00 -8.52 -10.50
C PRO A 42 0.76 -9.94 -10.00
N LEU A 43 0.71 -10.14 -8.69
CA LEU A 43 0.60 -11.46 -8.09
C LEU A 43 -0.79 -11.76 -7.53
N MET A 44 -1.59 -10.74 -7.22
CA MET A 44 -2.80 -10.95 -6.42
C MET A 44 -3.80 -9.83 -6.63
N GLN A 45 -5.09 -10.15 -6.45
CA GLN A 45 -6.14 -9.15 -6.29
C GLN A 45 -6.97 -9.54 -5.08
N VAL A 46 -7.13 -8.63 -4.15
CA VAL A 46 -7.89 -8.87 -2.93
C VAL A 46 -8.85 -7.71 -2.67
N THR A 47 -9.97 -8.01 -2.03
CA THR A 47 -10.99 -7.04 -1.71
C THR A 47 -11.24 -7.03 -0.21
N GLY A 48 -11.31 -5.83 0.37
CA GLY A 48 -11.67 -5.66 1.77
C GLY A 48 -10.50 -5.82 2.71
N TYR A 49 -10.75 -5.47 3.97
CA TYR A 49 -9.70 -5.39 4.98
C TYR A 49 -9.07 -6.75 5.31
N ASP A 50 -9.90 -7.76 5.50
CA ASP A 50 -9.39 -9.05 5.98
C ASP A 50 -8.49 -9.71 4.96
N HIS A 51 -8.89 -9.69 3.70
CA HIS A 51 -8.10 -10.28 2.63
C HIS A 51 -6.78 -9.52 2.45
N LEU A 52 -6.83 -8.19 2.49
CA LEU A 52 -5.63 -7.39 2.33
C LEU A 52 -4.70 -7.59 3.52
N SER A 53 -5.24 -7.63 4.73
CA SER A 53 -4.43 -7.86 5.93
C SER A 53 -3.72 -9.21 5.87
N GLY A 54 -4.42 -10.24 5.39
CA GLY A 54 -3.82 -11.56 5.22
C GLY A 54 -2.67 -11.55 4.22
N TYR A 55 -2.85 -10.84 3.12
CA TYR A 55 -1.81 -10.71 2.10
C TYR A 55 -0.58 -10.00 2.66
N MET A 56 -0.80 -8.92 3.41
CA MET A 56 0.29 -8.19 4.06
C MET A 56 1.04 -9.06 5.07
N ALA A 57 0.30 -9.87 5.83
CA ALA A 57 0.92 -10.76 6.81
C ALA A 57 1.83 -11.78 6.12
N GLU A 58 1.41 -12.31 4.98
CA GLU A 58 2.25 -13.24 4.21
C GLU A 58 3.52 -12.57 3.72
N LEU A 59 3.42 -11.34 3.23
CA LEU A 59 4.60 -10.62 2.78
C LEU A 59 5.57 -10.39 3.94
N GLN A 60 5.04 -9.99 5.11
CA GLN A 60 5.87 -9.74 6.28
C GLN A 60 6.57 -11.00 6.78
N LYS A 61 5.91 -12.14 6.61
CA LYS A 61 6.49 -13.43 6.98
C LYS A 61 7.65 -13.78 6.07
N ASN A 62 7.51 -13.49 4.77
CA ASN A 62 8.55 -13.79 3.78
C ASN A 62 9.67 -12.78 3.80
N ILE A 63 9.39 -11.53 4.14
CA ILE A 63 10.37 -10.45 4.18
C ILE A 63 10.24 -9.72 5.51
N PRO A 64 10.83 -10.27 6.59
CA PRO A 64 10.71 -9.65 7.91
C PRO A 64 11.24 -8.22 7.91
N GLY A 65 10.47 -7.31 8.53
CA GLY A 65 10.85 -5.91 8.60
C GLY A 65 10.64 -5.13 7.32
N VAL A 66 9.88 -5.68 6.37
CA VAL A 66 9.63 -5.03 5.09
C VAL A 66 9.06 -3.63 5.27
N LYS A 67 9.53 -2.70 4.44
CA LYS A 67 9.05 -1.32 4.40
C LYS A 67 8.95 -0.87 2.96
N PHE A 68 8.04 0.07 2.72
CA PHE A 68 7.91 0.74 1.43
C PHE A 68 8.26 2.20 1.63
N ILE A 69 9.28 2.67 0.94
CA ILE A 69 9.76 4.05 1.06
C ILE A 69 9.31 4.80 -0.17
N VAL A 70 8.43 5.79 0.01
CA VAL A 70 7.93 6.58 -1.11
C VAL A 70 9.04 7.50 -1.59
N THR A 71 9.39 7.40 -2.87
CA THR A 71 10.43 8.21 -3.48
C THR A 71 9.87 9.36 -4.31
N ASP A 72 8.62 9.26 -4.75
CA ASP A 72 7.94 10.33 -5.48
C ASP A 72 6.44 10.14 -5.36
N PHE A 73 5.70 11.25 -5.26
CA PHE A 73 4.25 11.22 -5.13
C PHE A 73 3.67 12.37 -5.96
N LYS A 74 2.70 12.04 -6.81
CA LYS A 74 1.97 13.01 -7.60
C LYS A 74 0.49 12.70 -7.52
N ASN A 75 -0.34 13.72 -7.54
CA ASN A 75 -1.78 13.51 -7.50
C ASN A 75 -2.52 14.63 -8.19
N HIS A 76 -3.73 14.32 -8.60
CA HIS A 76 -4.70 15.29 -9.07
C HIS A 76 -6.08 14.63 -9.00
N HIS A 77 -7.12 15.46 -8.85
CA HIS A 77 -8.50 14.96 -8.75
C HIS A 77 -8.57 13.89 -7.65
N ASP A 78 -9.18 12.75 -7.95
CA ASP A 78 -9.36 11.67 -6.98
C ASP A 78 -8.34 10.55 -7.17
N ARG A 79 -7.15 10.85 -7.66
CA ARG A 79 -6.15 9.82 -7.98
C ARG A 79 -4.74 10.27 -7.69
N SER A 80 -3.89 9.28 -7.41
CA SER A 80 -2.49 9.54 -7.14
C SER A 80 -1.61 8.45 -7.75
N ILE A 81 -0.33 8.79 -7.94
CA ILE A 81 0.68 7.79 -8.26
C ILE A 81 1.85 8.00 -7.31
N ALA A 82 2.32 6.91 -6.72
CA ALA A 82 3.45 6.92 -5.82
C ALA A 82 4.51 5.97 -6.35
N HIS A 83 5.74 6.43 -6.44
CA HIS A 83 6.88 5.56 -6.69
C HIS A 83 7.48 5.19 -5.35
N TRP A 84 7.94 3.95 -5.21
CA TRP A 84 8.44 3.48 -3.93
C TRP A 84 9.53 2.44 -4.11
N ASP A 85 10.35 2.31 -3.07
CA ASP A 85 11.31 1.23 -2.95
C ASP A 85 10.84 0.28 -1.86
N MET A 86 10.80 -1.01 -2.17
CA MET A 86 10.53 -2.01 -1.14
C MET A 86 11.88 -2.47 -0.58
N VAL A 87 12.03 -2.35 0.73
CA VAL A 87 13.27 -2.72 1.40
C VAL A 87 12.99 -3.75 2.50
N ASP A 88 14.00 -4.54 2.85
CA ASP A 88 13.87 -5.50 3.95
C ASP A 88 14.20 -4.83 5.30
N GLY A 89 14.18 -5.62 6.37
CA GLY A 89 14.43 -5.10 7.70
C GLY A 89 15.84 -4.56 7.93
N ASN A 90 16.76 -4.89 7.05
CA ASN A 90 18.14 -4.39 7.11
C ASN A 90 18.36 -3.20 6.18
N GLY A 91 17.32 -2.74 5.52
CA GLY A 91 17.42 -1.60 4.61
C GLY A 91 17.89 -1.94 3.21
N ASN A 92 17.98 -3.22 2.87
CA ASN A 92 18.41 -3.63 1.54
C ASN A 92 17.24 -3.51 0.56
N LEU A 93 17.50 -2.93 -0.60
CA LEU A 93 16.49 -2.80 -1.64
C LEU A 93 16.12 -4.17 -2.20
N ILE A 94 14.82 -4.49 -2.15
CA ILE A 94 14.31 -5.71 -2.78
C ILE A 94 13.98 -5.43 -4.24
N PHE A 95 13.11 -4.44 -4.48
CA PHE A 95 12.84 -3.92 -5.83
C PHE A 95 12.05 -2.62 -5.72
N PRO A 96 12.10 -1.78 -6.77
CA PRO A 96 11.26 -0.58 -6.82
C PRO A 96 9.91 -0.89 -7.47
N GLY A 97 8.97 0.00 -7.29
CA GLY A 97 7.67 -0.13 -7.93
C GLY A 97 6.93 1.18 -7.93
N ALA A 98 5.69 1.13 -8.39
CA ALA A 98 4.80 2.28 -8.41
C ALA A 98 3.39 1.81 -8.11
N SER A 99 2.60 2.67 -7.48
CA SER A 99 1.21 2.36 -7.17
C SER A 99 0.31 3.50 -7.57
N TYR A 100 -0.81 3.14 -8.17
CA TYR A 100 -1.86 4.06 -8.59
C TYR A 100 -3.01 3.94 -7.61
N GLY A 101 -3.43 5.05 -7.02
CA GLY A 101 -4.50 5.08 -6.04
C GLY A 101 -5.70 5.86 -6.52
N VAL A 102 -6.89 5.39 -6.17
CA VAL A 102 -8.15 6.10 -6.42
C VAL A 102 -8.82 6.32 -5.07
N TYR A 103 -9.28 7.55 -4.84
CA TYR A 103 -9.86 7.97 -3.55
C TYR A 103 -11.36 8.17 -3.69
N GLY A 104 -12.10 7.79 -2.65
CA GLY A 104 -13.54 7.97 -2.62
C GLY A 104 -13.93 9.35 -2.11
N ALA A 105 -15.23 9.57 -2.00
CA ALA A 105 -15.76 10.87 -1.60
C ALA A 105 -15.30 11.32 -0.21
N ASP A 106 -15.03 10.38 0.68
CA ASP A 106 -14.57 10.69 2.04
C ASP A 106 -13.04 10.78 2.13
N GLY A 107 -12.34 10.69 1.01
CA GLY A 107 -10.89 10.81 0.99
C GLY A 107 -10.13 9.52 1.25
N ARG A 108 -10.83 8.41 1.54
CA ARG A 108 -10.18 7.12 1.74
C ARG A 108 -9.99 6.41 0.40
N LEU A 109 -8.96 5.59 0.33
CA LEU A 109 -8.64 4.85 -0.89
C LEU A 109 -9.69 3.78 -1.19
N THR A 110 -10.16 3.75 -2.43
CA THR A 110 -11.07 2.72 -2.92
C THR A 110 -10.36 1.70 -3.78
N GLN A 111 -9.24 2.11 -4.41
CA GLN A 111 -8.42 1.20 -5.21
C GLN A 111 -6.95 1.50 -4.95
N MET A 112 -6.17 0.46 -4.81
CA MET A 112 -4.71 0.54 -4.73
C MET A 112 -4.17 -0.46 -5.74
N ASN A 113 -3.43 0.03 -6.72
CA ASN A 113 -2.95 -0.79 -7.84
C ASN A 113 -1.44 -0.71 -7.91
N GLY A 114 -0.77 -1.82 -7.59
CA GLY A 114 0.68 -1.86 -7.57
C GLY A 114 1.25 -2.41 -8.86
N PHE A 115 2.37 -1.85 -9.29
CA PHE A 115 3.08 -2.24 -10.50
C PHE A 115 4.55 -2.47 -10.17
N PHE A 116 5.02 -3.68 -10.39
CA PHE A 116 6.42 -4.03 -10.19
C PHE A 116 6.72 -5.31 -10.99
N GLU A 117 8.00 -5.58 -11.18
CA GLU A 117 8.41 -6.82 -11.83
C GLU A 117 8.43 -7.93 -10.77
N PRO A 118 7.60 -8.95 -10.91
CA PRO A 118 7.60 -10.04 -9.92
C PRO A 118 8.98 -10.70 -9.86
N PRO A 119 9.45 -11.09 -8.67
CA PRO A 119 10.81 -11.60 -8.50
C PRO A 119 11.17 -12.80 -9.38
N ASN A 120 10.23 -13.62 -9.74
CA ASN A 120 10.51 -14.81 -10.55
C ASN A 120 9.83 -14.73 -11.91
N ALA A 121 9.72 -13.53 -12.45
CA ALA A 121 9.04 -13.30 -13.72
C ALA A 121 9.85 -13.79 -14.90
N GLY A 122 11.08 -14.12 -14.72
CA GLY A 122 11.92 -14.57 -15.80
C GLY A 122 11.95 -16.06 -15.98
#